data_a824b53b8e285162583ee3fbe5ed102e
#
_entry.id   a824b53b8e285162583ee3fbe5ed102e
#
_cell.length_a   1.000
_cell.length_b   1.000
_cell.length_c   1.000
_cell.angle_alpha   90.00
_cell.angle_beta   90.00
_cell.angle_gamma   90.00
#
_symmetry.space_group_name_H-M   'P 1'
#
loop_
_entity.id
_entity.type
_entity.pdbx_description
1 polymer ?
#
loop_
_entity_poly.entity_id
_entity_poly.type
_entity_poly.pdbx_seq_one_letter_code
_entity_poly.pdbx_strand_id
1 'polypeptide(L)'
;MIDEVQTGGGSTGKMWCHEYFDIEPDIMTFSKKMISGGIYHRSTHRPKHPGRILNTWLGDAHKTLLLAEVSIIIIVYLSLI
;
A
#
# COMPACT_ATOMS: atom_id res chain seq x y z
N MET A 1 -7.23 -9.58 -7.36
CA MET A 1 -6.05 -9.01 -6.68
C MET A 1 -5.26 -8.16 -7.67
N ILE A 2 -4.79 -6.99 -7.21
CA ILE A 2 -3.96 -6.10 -8.02
C ILE A 2 -2.63 -5.91 -7.32
N ASP A 3 -1.54 -6.09 -8.07
CA ASP A 3 -0.19 -5.88 -7.56
C ASP A 3 0.26 -4.46 -7.91
N GLU A 4 0.35 -3.61 -6.88
CA GLU A 4 0.81 -2.24 -7.01
C GLU A 4 2.19 -2.02 -6.35
N VAL A 5 2.98 -3.08 -6.23
CA VAL A 5 4.33 -3.00 -5.65
C VAL A 5 5.18 -2.00 -6.42
N GLN A 6 5.08 -1.98 -7.74
CA GLN A 6 5.83 -1.06 -8.61
C GLN A 6 5.10 0.25 -8.87
N THR A 7 3.79 0.20 -9.04
CA THR A 7 2.99 1.34 -9.53
C THR A 7 2.41 2.21 -8.43
N GLY A 8 2.26 1.68 -7.23
CA GLY A 8 1.72 2.44 -6.10
C GLY A 8 2.69 3.48 -5.56
N GLY A 9 2.16 4.46 -4.86
CA GLY A 9 2.95 5.50 -4.23
C GLY A 9 3.14 6.76 -5.07
N GLY A 10 2.25 7.01 -6.02
CA GLY A 10 2.17 8.29 -6.72
C GLY A 10 2.93 8.40 -8.02
N SER A 11 3.72 7.40 -8.41
CA SER A 11 4.54 7.47 -9.63
C SER A 11 3.74 7.58 -10.92
N THR A 12 2.47 7.21 -10.91
CA THR A 12 1.59 7.33 -12.08
C THR A 12 0.80 8.63 -12.13
N GLY A 13 0.92 9.47 -11.10
CA GLY A 13 0.15 10.71 -10.96
C GLY A 13 -1.08 10.57 -10.04
N LYS A 14 -1.45 9.35 -9.69
CA LYS A 14 -2.41 9.04 -8.64
C LYS A 14 -1.77 8.16 -7.59
N MET A 15 -2.33 8.09 -6.40
CA MET A 15 -1.77 7.25 -5.33
C MET A 15 -1.63 5.80 -5.79
N TRP A 16 -2.62 5.28 -6.48
CA TRP A 16 -2.65 3.92 -6.98
C TRP A 16 -2.96 3.90 -8.48
N CYS A 17 -2.25 3.07 -9.24
CA CYS A 17 -2.43 2.97 -10.68
C CYS A 17 -3.84 2.49 -11.07
N HIS A 18 -4.42 1.58 -10.28
CA HIS A 18 -5.75 1.06 -10.58
C HIS A 18 -6.85 2.13 -10.60
N GLU A 19 -6.60 3.29 -9.99
CA GLU A 19 -7.55 4.41 -10.00
C GLU A 19 -7.82 4.93 -11.42
N TYR A 20 -6.91 4.70 -12.36
CA TYR A 20 -7.11 5.09 -13.76
C TYR A 20 -8.09 4.19 -14.50
N PHE A 21 -8.35 3.00 -13.98
CA PHE A 21 -9.13 1.97 -14.67
C PHE A 21 -10.52 1.76 -14.05
N ASP A 22 -10.89 2.59 -13.08
CA ASP A 22 -12.17 2.51 -12.38
C ASP A 22 -12.44 1.11 -11.81
N ILE A 23 -11.41 0.51 -11.21
CA ILE A 23 -11.44 -0.82 -10.63
C ILE A 23 -11.31 -0.70 -9.11
N GLU A 24 -12.16 -1.43 -8.37
CA GLU A 24 -12.01 -1.59 -6.92
C GLU A 24 -11.44 -2.98 -6.63
N PRO A 25 -10.17 -3.11 -6.25
CA PRO A 25 -9.60 -4.41 -5.93
C PRO A 25 -10.11 -4.94 -4.59
N ASP A 26 -10.24 -6.25 -4.47
CA ASP A 26 -10.50 -6.90 -3.19
C ASP A 26 -9.23 -6.99 -2.35
N ILE A 27 -8.11 -7.21 -3.02
CA ILE A 27 -6.77 -7.27 -2.41
C ILE A 27 -5.81 -6.49 -3.30
N MET A 28 -4.99 -5.66 -2.69
CA MET A 28 -3.97 -4.89 -3.38
C MET A 28 -2.65 -4.98 -2.61
N THR A 29 -1.56 -5.25 -3.31
CA THR A 29 -0.23 -5.28 -2.70
C THR A 29 0.50 -3.96 -2.90
N PHE A 30 1.37 -3.60 -1.96
CA PHE A 30 2.22 -2.42 -2.09
C PHE A 30 3.60 -2.67 -1.48
N SER A 31 4.60 -1.93 -1.96
CA SER A 31 5.96 -1.96 -1.43
C SER A 31 6.78 -0.83 -2.08
N LYS A 32 8.09 -1.00 -2.19
CA LYS A 32 9.04 -0.09 -2.85
C LYS A 32 8.90 1.35 -2.37
N LYS A 33 8.30 2.24 -3.17
CA LYS A 33 8.15 3.65 -2.84
C LYS A 33 7.41 3.92 -1.53
N MET A 34 6.63 2.96 -1.08
CA MET A 34 5.94 3.03 0.21
C MET A 34 6.85 2.66 1.38
N ILE A 35 8.13 2.35 1.14
CA ILE A 35 9.16 2.00 2.13
C ILE A 35 8.94 0.62 2.74
N SER A 36 7.70 0.31 3.11
CA SER A 36 7.35 -0.99 3.68
C SER A 36 6.45 -1.76 2.73
N GLY A 37 6.44 -3.08 2.85
CA GLY A 37 5.56 -3.93 2.06
C GLY A 37 4.34 -4.37 2.84
N GLY A 38 3.24 -4.53 2.13
CA GLY A 38 2.01 -4.98 2.75
C GLY A 38 0.90 -5.20 1.75
N ILE A 39 -0.28 -5.44 2.29
CA ILE A 39 -1.49 -5.58 1.50
C ILE A 39 -2.61 -4.73 2.10
N TYR A 40 -3.44 -4.19 1.23
CA TYR A 40 -4.77 -3.72 1.59
C TYR A 40 -5.77 -4.76 1.12
N HIS A 41 -6.80 -5.00 1.90
CA HIS A 41 -7.81 -5.99 1.57
C HIS A 41 -9.18 -5.59 2.11
N ARG A 42 -10.23 -6.11 1.50
CA ARG A 42 -11.58 -6.00 2.07
C ARG A 42 -11.65 -6.85 3.35
N SER A 43 -12.49 -6.44 4.27
CA SER A 43 -12.63 -7.12 5.56
C SER A 43 -12.97 -8.61 5.44
N THR A 44 -13.67 -8.98 4.36
CA THR A 44 -14.02 -10.38 4.08
C THR A 44 -12.80 -11.28 3.83
N HIS A 45 -11.67 -10.70 3.45
CA HIS A 45 -10.42 -11.42 3.18
C HIS A 45 -9.45 -11.39 4.35
N ARG A 46 -9.85 -10.81 5.48
CA ARG A 46 -9.00 -10.77 6.67
C ARG A 46 -8.78 -12.19 7.20
N PRO A 47 -7.53 -12.59 7.46
CA PRO A 47 -7.26 -13.89 8.06
C PRO A 47 -7.98 -14.05 9.42
N LYS A 48 -8.61 -15.19 9.63
CA LYS A 48 -9.39 -15.45 10.85
C LYS A 48 -8.52 -15.86 12.03
N HIS A 49 -7.30 -16.31 11.76
CA HIS A 49 -6.38 -16.80 12.78
C HIS A 49 -5.09 -16.00 12.77
N PRO A 50 -4.45 -15.79 13.94
CA PRO A 50 -3.18 -15.07 13.98
C PRO A 50 -2.07 -15.85 13.26
N GLY A 51 -1.05 -15.11 12.79
CA GLY A 51 0.13 -15.69 12.17
C GLY A 51 -0.06 -16.27 10.78
N ARG A 52 -1.13 -15.92 10.09
CA ARG A 52 -1.39 -16.41 8.73
C ARG A 52 -0.69 -15.58 7.64
N ILE A 53 -0.35 -14.34 7.94
CA ILE A 53 0.40 -13.48 7.04
C ILE A 53 1.66 -13.04 7.77
N LEU A 54 2.80 -13.46 7.26
CA LEU A 54 4.11 -13.18 7.86
C LEU A 54 5.07 -12.69 6.78
N ASN A 55 5.95 -11.78 7.16
CA ASN A 55 7.06 -11.34 6.32
C ASN A 55 8.24 -10.93 7.21
N THR A 56 9.39 -10.73 6.57
CA THR A 56 10.65 -10.42 7.26
C THR A 56 10.54 -9.15 8.13
N TRP A 57 9.73 -8.19 7.72
CA TRP A 57 9.59 -6.89 8.40
C TRP A 57 8.36 -6.81 9.28
N LEU A 58 7.75 -7.93 9.61
CA LEU A 58 6.59 -7.95 10.49
C LEU A 58 6.96 -7.33 11.85
N GLY A 59 6.21 -6.32 12.23
CA GLY A 59 6.45 -5.62 13.49
C GLY A 59 7.60 -4.61 13.49
N ASP A 60 8.16 -4.29 12.33
CA ASP A 60 9.20 -3.27 12.22
C ASP A 60 8.60 -1.87 12.40
N ALA A 61 8.73 -1.32 13.60
CA ALA A 61 8.18 -0.01 13.95
C ALA A 61 8.80 1.12 13.14
N HIS A 62 10.09 1.03 12.82
CA HIS A 62 10.79 2.05 12.04
C HIS A 62 10.20 2.18 10.63
N LYS A 63 10.03 1.06 9.94
CA LYS A 63 9.45 1.06 8.59
C LYS A 63 8.01 1.53 8.59
N THR A 64 7.25 1.19 9.62
CA THR A 64 5.86 1.65 9.77
C THR A 64 5.80 3.17 9.94
N LEU A 65 6.69 3.74 10.74
CA LEU A 65 6.77 5.18 10.91
C LEU A 65 7.14 5.89 9.61
N LEU A 66 8.15 5.36 8.89
CA LEU A 66 8.55 5.91 7.60
C LEU A 66 7.43 5.81 6.56
N LEU A 67 6.69 4.72 6.55
CA LEU A 67 5.54 4.57 5.67
C LEU A 67 4.48 5.65 5.93
N ALA A 68 4.20 5.93 7.18
CA ALA A 68 3.23 6.98 7.55
C ALA A 68 3.67 8.34 7.01
N GLU A 69 4.94 8.71 7.22
CA GLU A 69 5.49 9.99 6.76
C GLU A 69 5.51 10.09 5.23
N VAL A 70 5.97 9.06 4.55
CA VAL A 70 6.01 9.02 3.08
C VAL A 70 4.62 9.13 2.50
N SER A 71 3.64 8.47 3.09
CA SER A 71 2.24 8.54 2.61
C SER A 71 1.70 9.95 2.68
N ILE A 72 1.99 10.69 3.75
CA ILE A 72 1.57 12.09 3.90
C ILE A 72 2.23 12.95 2.82
N ILE A 73 3.52 12.79 2.60
CA ILE A 73 4.28 13.56 1.60
C ILE A 73 3.70 13.31 0.21
N ILE A 74 3.44 12.07 -0.15
CA ILE A 74 2.87 11.71 -1.45
C ILE A 74 1.49 12.34 -1.65
N ILE A 75 0.62 12.23 -0.64
CA ILE A 75 -0.73 12.80 -0.72
C ILE A 75 -0.68 14.31 -0.91
N VAL A 76 0.16 14.99 -0.14
CA VAL A 76 0.33 16.46 -0.28
C VAL A 76 0.84 16.81 -1.67
N TYR A 77 1.87 16.11 -2.16
CA TYR A 77 2.43 16.34 -3.48
C TYR A 77 1.37 16.15 -4.58
N LEU A 78 0.62 15.08 -4.54
CA LEU A 78 -0.42 14.79 -5.54
C LEU A 78 -1.55 15.82 -5.52
N SER A 79 -1.85 16.41 -4.37
CA SER A 79 -2.90 17.43 -4.27
C SER A 79 -2.46 18.77 -4.82
N LEU A 80 -1.15 18.99 -5.04
CA LEU A 80 -0.59 20.24 -5.61
C LEU A 80 -0.49 20.23 -7.13
N ILE A 81 -0.63 19.07 -7.74
CA ILE A 81 -0.60 18.94 -9.20
C ILE A 81 -2.00 18.59 -9.72
#